data_f1d753e5008b0b897ac277bb79957eb3
#
_entry.id   f1d753e5008b0b897ac277bb79957eb3
#
_cell.length_a   1.000
_cell.length_b   1.000
_cell.length_c   1.000
_cell.angle_alpha   90.00
_cell.angle_beta   90.00
_cell.angle_gamma   90.00
#
_symmetry.space_group_name_H-M   'P 1'
#
loop_
_entity.id
_entity.type
_entity.pdbx_description
1 polymer ?
#
loop_
_entity_poly.entity_id
_entity_poly.type
_entity_poly.pdbx_seq_one_letter_code
_entity_poly.pdbx_strand_id
1 'polypeptide(L)' 'MTECESMLKELEEKASRLASAAKAARAPGASEREISDCKMIEQEYMGLHKRTKAMIEDRGSDADRKKLARLELPTVH' A
#
# COMPACT_ATOMS: atom_id res chain seq x y z
N MET A 1 19.69 3.74 7.21
CA MET A 1 18.40 3.72 6.51
C MET A 1 17.73 5.08 6.64
N THR A 2 17.32 5.66 5.54
CA THR A 2 16.63 6.96 5.56
C THR A 2 15.17 6.80 5.92
N GLU A 3 14.52 7.91 6.29
CA GLU A 3 13.07 7.90 6.57
C GLU A 3 12.28 7.45 5.33
N CYS A 4 12.70 7.90 4.15
CA CYS A 4 12.03 7.50 2.90
C CYS A 4 12.13 5.99 2.68
N GLU A 5 13.30 5.41 2.89
CA GLU A 5 13.49 3.97 2.75
C GLU A 5 12.66 3.19 3.77
N SER A 6 12.59 3.68 5.00
CA SER A 6 11.80 3.07 6.05
C SER A 6 10.31 3.08 5.71
N MET A 7 9.81 4.21 5.23
CA MET A 7 8.40 4.33 4.83
C MET A 7 8.07 3.48 3.62
N LEU A 8 8.99 3.39 2.66
CA LEU A 8 8.82 2.53 1.50
C LEU A 8 8.73 1.06 1.91
N LYS A 9 9.55 0.65 2.87
CA LYS A 9 9.51 -0.72 3.38
C LYS A 9 8.17 -1.02 4.05
N GLU A 10 7.68 -0.12 4.88
CA GLU A 10 6.36 -0.26 5.50
C GLU A 10 5.27 -0.33 4.44
N LEU A 11 5.38 0.49 3.41
CA LEU A 11 4.41 0.51 2.32
C LEU A 11 4.42 -0.81 1.56
N GLU A 12 5.59 -1.38 1.29
CA GLU A 12 5.70 -2.69 0.66
C GLU A 12 5.03 -3.79 1.48
N GLU A 13 5.24 -3.77 2.79
CA GLU A 13 4.63 -4.73 3.69
C GLU A 13 3.11 -4.61 3.68
N LYS A 14 2.60 -3.38 3.71
CA LYS A 14 1.15 -3.15 3.64
C LYS A 14 0.58 -3.52 2.28
N ALA A 15 1.30 -3.26 1.22
CA ALA A 15 0.87 -3.66 -0.13
C ALA A 15 0.72 -5.17 -0.22
N SER A 16 1.65 -5.91 0.36
CA SER A 16 1.58 -7.38 0.40
C SER A 16 0.37 -7.86 1.19
N ARG A 17 0.10 -7.25 2.35
CA ARG A 17 -1.07 -7.58 3.17
C ARG A 17 -2.36 -7.26 2.42
N LEU A 18 -2.39 -6.12 1.74
CA LEU A 18 -3.56 -5.71 0.97
C LEU A 18 -3.84 -6.70 -0.16
N ALA A 19 -2.80 -7.15 -0.86
CA ALA A 19 -2.96 -8.13 -1.92
C ALA A 19 -3.57 -9.43 -1.41
N SER A 20 -3.08 -9.92 -0.26
CA SER A 20 -3.62 -11.12 0.37
C SER A 20 -5.07 -10.93 0.84
N ALA A 21 -5.35 -9.79 1.46
CA ALA A 21 -6.71 -9.49 1.94
C ALA A 21 -7.69 -9.31 0.78
N ALA A 22 -7.25 -8.69 -0.31
CA ALA A 22 -8.09 -8.51 -1.51
C ALA A 22 -8.41 -9.86 -2.15
N LYS A 23 -7.46 -10.77 -2.20
CA LYS A 23 -7.67 -12.11 -2.71
C LYS A 23 -8.70 -12.86 -1.87
N ALA A 24 -8.58 -12.79 -0.56
CA ALA A 24 -9.53 -13.43 0.36
C ALA A 24 -10.94 -12.82 0.21
N ALA A 25 -11.02 -11.49 0.08
CA ALA A 25 -12.30 -10.79 -0.05
C ALA A 25 -13.02 -11.09 -1.37
N ARG A 26 -12.28 -11.48 -2.42
CA ARG A 26 -12.84 -11.83 -3.73
C ARG A 26 -13.20 -13.30 -3.84
N ALA A 27 -12.78 -14.12 -2.90
CA ALA A 27 -13.05 -15.55 -2.95
C ALA A 27 -14.54 -15.83 -2.81
N PRO A 28 -15.07 -16.85 -3.50
CA PRO A 28 -16.44 -17.29 -3.28
C PRO A 28 -16.64 -17.70 -1.83
N GLY A 29 -17.67 -17.16 -1.19
CA GLY A 29 -17.93 -17.43 0.21
C GLY A 29 -17.15 -16.56 1.19
N ALA A 30 -16.52 -15.49 0.71
CA ALA A 30 -15.84 -14.54 1.60
C ALA A 30 -16.81 -14.00 2.64
N SER A 31 -16.39 -13.96 3.90
CA SER A 31 -17.21 -13.45 4.98
C SER A 31 -17.23 -11.92 4.99
N GLU A 32 -18.24 -11.34 5.65
CA GLU A 32 -18.31 -9.89 5.82
C GLU A 32 -17.07 -9.35 6.53
N ARG A 33 -16.52 -10.14 7.46
CA ARG A 33 -15.32 -9.78 8.19
C ARG A 33 -14.11 -9.67 7.25
N GLU A 34 -13.95 -10.61 6.32
CA GLU A 34 -12.87 -10.57 5.35
C GLU A 34 -12.96 -9.35 4.43
N ILE A 35 -14.17 -9.03 4.00
CA ILE A 35 -14.43 -7.86 3.17
C ILE A 35 -14.14 -6.57 3.96
N SER A 36 -14.59 -6.51 5.20
CA SER A 36 -14.36 -5.37 6.09
C SER A 36 -12.88 -5.17 6.38
N ASP A 37 -12.15 -6.25 6.67
CA ASP A 37 -10.70 -6.20 6.93
C ASP A 37 -9.95 -5.69 5.70
N CYS A 38 -10.35 -6.13 4.51
CA CYS A 38 -9.76 -5.67 3.26
C CYS A 38 -9.93 -4.16 3.09
N LYS A 39 -11.12 -3.64 3.34
CA LYS A 39 -11.40 -2.20 3.26
C LYS A 39 -10.55 -1.41 4.25
N MET A 40 -10.39 -1.92 5.46
CA MET A 40 -9.60 -1.28 6.49
C MET A 40 -8.13 -1.20 6.08
N ILE A 41 -7.57 -2.30 5.60
CA ILE A 41 -6.19 -2.37 5.13
C ILE A 41 -5.98 -1.44 3.94
N GLU A 42 -6.95 -1.40 3.02
CA GLU A 42 -6.92 -0.51 1.87
C GLU A 42 -6.84 0.95 2.29
N GLN A 43 -7.65 1.37 3.25
CA GLN A 43 -7.63 2.73 3.76
C GLN A 43 -6.31 3.06 4.43
N GLU A 44 -5.77 2.14 5.22
CA GLU A 44 -4.46 2.31 5.85
C GLU A 44 -3.35 2.43 4.81
N TYR A 45 -3.40 1.60 3.78
CA TYR A 45 -2.44 1.64 2.68
C TYR A 45 -2.50 2.98 1.94
N MET A 46 -3.69 3.44 1.60
CA MET A 46 -3.86 4.71 0.90
C MET A 46 -3.34 5.88 1.72
N GLY A 47 -3.61 5.90 3.01
CA GLY A 47 -3.10 6.94 3.92
C GLY A 47 -1.58 6.93 4.01
N LEU A 48 -0.99 5.75 4.15
CA LEU A 48 0.46 5.60 4.20
C LEU A 48 1.10 5.95 2.85
N HIS A 49 0.49 5.54 1.76
CA HIS A 49 0.97 5.86 0.41
C HIS A 49 1.01 7.38 0.20
N LYS A 50 -0.05 8.07 0.60
CA LYS A 50 -0.13 9.53 0.47
C LYS A 50 0.98 10.23 1.24
N ARG A 51 1.22 9.79 2.49
CA ARG A 51 2.29 10.37 3.32
C ARG A 51 3.67 10.06 2.76
N THR A 52 3.88 8.82 2.31
CA THR A 52 5.14 8.40 1.72
C THR A 52 5.43 9.19 0.44
N LYS A 53 4.41 9.36 -0.40
CA LYS A 53 4.53 10.13 -1.63
C LYS A 53 4.93 11.57 -1.34
N ALA A 54 4.28 12.21 -0.38
CA ALA A 54 4.59 13.59 -0.01
C ALA A 54 6.03 13.71 0.49
N MET A 55 6.49 12.78 1.30
CA MET A 55 7.86 12.77 1.80
C MET A 55 8.87 12.58 0.68
N ILE A 56 8.61 11.66 -0.23
CA ILE A 56 9.50 11.38 -1.36
C ILE A 56 9.57 12.56 -2.33
N GLU A 57 8.46 13.24 -2.57
CA GLU A 57 8.44 14.44 -3.40
C GLU A 57 9.27 15.56 -2.78
N ASP A 58 9.26 15.65 -1.44
CA ASP A 58 10.01 16.68 -0.73
C ASP A 58 11.50 16.37 -0.62
N ARG A 59 11.86 15.13 -0.27
CA ARG A 59 13.24 14.78 0.07
C ARG A 59 13.72 13.41 -0.44
N GLY A 60 12.96 12.76 -1.29
CA GLY A 60 13.31 11.44 -1.82
C GLY A 60 14.31 11.51 -2.96
N SER A 61 15.04 10.41 -3.15
CA SER A 61 15.93 10.22 -4.28
C SER A 61 15.17 9.68 -5.49
N ASP A 62 15.85 9.63 -6.66
CA ASP A 62 15.26 9.00 -7.85
C ASP A 62 14.97 7.53 -7.63
N ALA A 63 15.80 6.84 -6.86
CA ALA A 63 15.58 5.44 -6.51
C ALA A 63 14.29 5.28 -5.68
N ASP A 64 14.06 6.19 -4.73
CA ASP A 64 12.85 6.19 -3.92
C ASP A 64 11.61 6.40 -4.78
N ARG A 65 11.68 7.32 -5.71
CA ARG A 65 10.57 7.60 -6.64
C ARG A 65 10.23 6.39 -7.51
N LYS A 66 11.26 5.69 -7.99
CA LYS A 66 11.06 4.48 -8.78
C LYS A 66 10.41 3.37 -7.97
N LYS A 67 10.83 3.20 -6.72
CA LYS A 67 10.21 2.21 -5.82
C LYS A 67 8.76 2.55 -5.54
N LEU A 68 8.48 3.82 -5.30
CA LEU A 68 7.10 4.27 -5.07
C LEU A 68 6.20 4.00 -6.26
N ALA A 69 6.69 4.25 -7.47
CA ALA A 69 5.93 4.01 -8.69
C ALA A 69 5.54 2.53 -8.84
N ARG A 70 6.39 1.62 -8.39
CA ARG A 70 6.10 0.18 -8.42
C ARG A 70 5.02 -0.21 -7.40
N LEU A 71 4.85 0.59 -6.36
CA LEU A 71 3.90 0.31 -5.29
C LEU A 71 2.56 1.00 -5.49
N GLU A 72 2.41 1.79 -6.54
CA GLU A 72 1.12 2.39 -6.85
C GLU A 72 0.12 1.28 -7.15
N LEU A 73 -1.02 1.37 -6.46
CA LEU A 73 -2.10 0.44 -6.70
C LEU A 73 -2.55 0.60 -8.15
N PRO A 74 -2.59 -0.51 -8.91
CA PRO A 74 -3.22 -0.41 -10.22
C PRO A 74 -4.64 0.06 -10.00
N THR A 75 -4.98 1.19 -10.59
CA THR A 75 -6.33 1.71 -10.51
C THR A 75 -7.23 0.74 -11.26
N VAL A 76 -7.93 -0.07 -10.52
CA VAL A 76 -8.88 -1.01 -11.12
C VAL A 76 -10.22 -0.30 -11.18
N HIS A 77 -10.65 -0.12 -12.35
CA HIS A 77 -11.96 0.43 -12.62
C HIS A 77 -12.89 -0.63 -13.17
#